data_7eb5b930715dbbe5e6dcf525e9098796
#
_entry.id   7eb5b930715dbbe5e6dcf525e9098796
#
_cell.length_a   1.000
_cell.length_b   1.000
_cell.length_c   1.000
_cell.angle_alpha   90.00
_cell.angle_beta   90.00
_cell.angle_gamma   90.00
#
_symmetry.space_group_name_H-M   'P 1'
#
loop_
_entity.id
_entity.type
_entity.pdbx_description
1 polymer ?
#
loop_
_entity_poly.entity_id
_entity_poly.type
_entity_poly.pdbx_seq_one_letter_code
_entity_poly.pdbx_strand_id
1 'polypeptide(L)'
;MEMGLHRDRVTVKRTEEKPNESNESSTRYQGGNEMSELKKEDLLKAYRIMKEIREFEERVHVEFATGKIPGFVHLYAGEEAVATGVCLHLSDEDRISSTHRGHGHCIAKGVDIIGMMAEIFGKSTGTGGGKGGSMHIADLDKGMLGANGIVGAGGPLICGAALAAKFKGTNGVGVVFFGDGASNQGTILESMNLANMWNLPVIFLAENNGYAESTGVKYNVPTPNIADRAAGFGMPGVTVDGNDLFAVYEAAGEAIRRAREGGGPTLLECKTNRFYGHFEGDAMTYKAPGEVKRQREECDCLKIFTAKATAAGLVTAAELEAIDKEVAALIDEAVAKALAAPNPTEADLLTNVYVSY
;
A
#
# COMPACT_ATOMS: atom_id res chain seq x y z
N MET A 1 3.83 -46.85 -50.13
CA MET A 1 2.78 -45.84 -50.19
C MET A 1 3.16 -44.75 -49.18
N GLU A 2 4.05 -43.85 -49.61
CA GLU A 2 4.58 -42.75 -48.78
C GLU A 2 3.65 -41.56 -48.98
N MET A 3 3.13 -41.03 -47.87
CA MET A 3 2.41 -39.77 -47.86
C MET A 3 3.33 -38.65 -47.39
N GLY A 4 3.80 -37.84 -48.30
CA GLY A 4 4.59 -36.66 -48.01
C GLY A 4 3.70 -35.52 -47.47
N LEU A 5 4.06 -35.01 -46.26
CA LEU A 5 3.46 -33.81 -45.68
C LEU A 5 4.21 -32.57 -46.19
N HIS A 6 3.56 -31.79 -47.06
CA HIS A 6 4.00 -30.43 -47.41
C HIS A 6 3.76 -29.49 -46.23
N ARG A 7 4.82 -28.88 -45.73
CA ARG A 7 4.76 -27.74 -44.78
C ARG A 7 4.83 -26.44 -45.61
N ASP A 8 3.68 -25.79 -45.77
CA ASP A 8 3.64 -24.43 -46.31
C ASP A 8 4.08 -23.44 -45.19
N ARG A 9 5.19 -22.76 -45.42
CA ARG A 9 5.63 -21.64 -44.58
C ARG A 9 4.83 -20.40 -44.97
N VAL A 10 3.96 -19.95 -44.08
CA VAL A 10 3.33 -18.63 -44.16
C VAL A 10 4.37 -17.58 -43.75
N THR A 11 4.83 -16.81 -44.74
CA THR A 11 5.72 -15.66 -44.51
C THR A 11 4.85 -14.44 -44.27
N VAL A 12 4.76 -14.00 -42.99
CA VAL A 12 4.10 -12.75 -42.64
C VAL A 12 5.08 -11.60 -42.90
N LYS A 13 4.81 -10.79 -43.93
CA LYS A 13 5.50 -9.51 -44.16
C LYS A 13 5.07 -8.53 -43.07
N ARG A 14 6.01 -8.12 -42.22
CA ARG A 14 5.82 -6.95 -41.32
C ARG A 14 5.82 -5.69 -42.20
N THR A 15 4.69 -5.01 -42.28
CA THR A 15 4.63 -3.62 -42.69
C THR A 15 5.05 -2.76 -41.51
N GLU A 16 6.07 -1.93 -41.69
CA GLU A 16 6.46 -0.89 -40.72
C GLU A 16 5.39 0.20 -40.77
N GLU A 17 4.47 0.17 -39.84
CA GLU A 17 3.58 1.30 -39.56
C GLU A 17 4.34 2.31 -38.66
N LYS A 18 4.37 3.56 -39.15
CA LYS A 18 4.85 4.71 -38.41
C LYS A 18 4.02 4.90 -37.14
N PRO A 19 4.61 5.32 -35.99
CA PRO A 19 3.84 5.56 -34.78
C PRO A 19 2.84 6.69 -35.02
N ASN A 20 1.57 6.40 -34.77
CA ASN A 20 0.49 7.37 -34.81
C ASN A 20 0.54 8.23 -33.54
N GLU A 21 0.92 9.49 -33.70
CA GLU A 21 0.87 10.50 -32.63
C GLU A 21 -0.59 10.94 -32.43
N SER A 22 -1.33 10.21 -31.62
CA SER A 22 -2.59 10.71 -31.00
C SER A 22 -3.20 9.65 -30.08
N ASN A 23 -2.83 9.65 -28.83
CA ASN A 23 -3.66 9.37 -27.64
C ASN A 23 -2.82 9.39 -26.37
N GLU A 24 -2.38 10.57 -25.94
CA GLU A 24 -1.95 10.80 -24.59
C GLU A 24 -3.21 11.02 -23.71
N SER A 25 -3.81 9.96 -23.21
CA SER A 25 -4.93 10.02 -22.25
C SER A 25 -4.53 9.54 -20.85
N SER A 26 -3.24 9.44 -20.53
CA SER A 26 -2.78 9.31 -19.15
C SER A 26 -2.20 10.65 -18.72
N THR A 27 -2.91 11.36 -17.83
CA THR A 27 -2.40 12.59 -17.25
C THR A 27 -1.23 12.22 -16.34
N ARG A 28 0.01 12.42 -16.83
CA ARG A 28 1.16 12.48 -15.93
C ARG A 28 0.99 13.73 -15.08
N TYR A 29 0.77 13.53 -13.80
CA TYR A 29 0.75 14.61 -12.83
C TYR A 29 2.16 15.22 -12.78
N GLN A 30 2.33 16.44 -13.32
CA GLN A 30 3.53 17.24 -13.15
C GLN A 30 3.28 18.10 -11.92
N GLY A 31 3.81 17.64 -10.76
CA GLY A 31 3.67 18.34 -9.49
C GLY A 31 3.90 19.85 -9.63
N GLY A 32 2.84 20.61 -9.46
CA GLY A 32 2.87 22.03 -9.30
C GLY A 32 3.39 22.38 -7.89
N ASN A 33 3.72 23.63 -7.69
CA ASN A 33 4.41 24.27 -6.58
C ASN A 33 3.70 24.18 -5.19
N GLU A 34 3.12 23.02 -4.80
CA GLU A 34 2.15 22.87 -3.70
C GLU A 34 2.71 22.41 -2.35
N MET A 35 4.05 22.27 -2.19
CA MET A 35 4.64 22.10 -0.85
C MET A 35 4.26 23.22 0.14
N SER A 36 3.74 24.34 -0.35
CA SER A 36 3.35 25.50 0.46
C SER A 36 1.97 25.40 1.14
N GLU A 37 1.14 24.42 0.79
CA GLU A 37 -0.21 24.27 1.35
C GLU A 37 -0.24 23.43 2.64
N LEU A 38 0.71 22.49 2.81
CA LEU A 38 0.83 21.72 4.03
C LEU A 38 1.41 22.58 5.17
N LYS A 39 0.70 22.64 6.28
CA LYS A 39 1.21 23.29 7.47
C LYS A 39 2.40 22.52 8.03
N LYS A 40 3.28 23.19 8.74
CA LYS A 40 4.44 22.56 9.38
C LYS A 40 4.06 21.38 10.28
N GLU A 41 2.94 21.49 11.00
CA GLU A 41 2.42 20.41 11.86
C GLU A 41 2.08 19.14 11.05
N ASP A 42 1.47 19.31 9.87
CA ASP A 42 1.12 18.20 8.98
C ASP A 42 2.39 17.56 8.38
N LEU A 43 3.42 18.36 8.07
CA LEU A 43 4.69 17.85 7.59
C LEU A 43 5.44 17.05 8.66
N LEU A 44 5.47 17.53 9.89
CA LEU A 44 6.08 16.81 11.01
C LEU A 44 5.31 15.52 11.33
N LYS A 45 3.96 15.57 11.25
CA LYS A 45 3.10 14.38 11.38
C LYS A 45 3.39 13.37 10.26
N ALA A 46 3.48 13.82 9.01
CA ALA A 46 3.81 12.97 7.88
C ALA A 46 5.17 12.26 8.06
N TYR A 47 6.19 13.03 8.44
CA TYR A 47 7.52 12.47 8.72
C TYR A 47 7.48 11.43 9.84
N ARG A 48 6.78 11.74 10.94
CA ARG A 48 6.60 10.82 12.07
C ARG A 48 5.99 9.50 11.61
N ILE A 49 4.89 9.54 10.85
CA ILE A 49 4.22 8.33 10.36
C ILE A 49 5.15 7.50 9.48
N MET A 50 5.82 8.12 8.51
CA MET A 50 6.79 7.42 7.66
C MET A 50 7.92 6.81 8.48
N LYS A 51 8.40 7.52 9.51
CA LYS A 51 9.46 7.04 10.40
C LYS A 51 8.98 5.90 11.28
N GLU A 52 7.77 5.99 11.84
CA GLU A 52 7.13 4.91 12.62
C GLU A 52 7.00 3.63 11.78
N ILE A 53 6.56 3.74 10.52
CA ILE A 53 6.50 2.61 9.59
C ILE A 53 7.90 2.03 9.38
N ARG A 54 8.89 2.86 9.01
CA ARG A 54 10.26 2.40 8.75
C ARG A 54 10.87 1.70 9.95
N GLU A 55 10.84 2.30 11.13
CA GLU A 55 11.45 1.74 12.34
C GLU A 55 10.71 0.48 12.79
N PHE A 56 9.39 0.43 12.64
CA PHE A 56 8.60 -0.77 12.90
C PHE A 56 9.05 -1.93 12.02
N GLU A 57 9.17 -1.72 10.71
CA GLU A 57 9.54 -2.75 9.75
C GLU A 57 10.99 -3.22 9.91
N GLU A 58 11.93 -2.28 10.08
CA GLU A 58 13.34 -2.62 10.33
C GLU A 58 13.48 -3.41 11.65
N ARG A 59 12.68 -3.09 12.67
CA ARG A 59 12.68 -3.82 13.94
C ARG A 59 12.03 -5.20 13.78
N VAL A 60 10.93 -5.32 13.07
CA VAL A 60 10.29 -6.62 12.79
C VAL A 60 11.25 -7.53 12.02
N HIS A 61 12.02 -7.00 11.07
CA HIS A 61 13.09 -7.75 10.39
C HIS A 61 14.09 -8.35 11.37
N VAL A 62 14.59 -7.54 12.32
CA VAL A 62 15.56 -7.98 13.32
C VAL A 62 14.95 -9.04 14.25
N GLU A 63 13.74 -8.79 14.76
CA GLU A 63 13.08 -9.71 15.71
C GLU A 63 12.63 -11.02 15.03
N PHE A 64 12.24 -10.99 13.76
CA PHE A 64 11.92 -12.20 13.00
C PHE A 64 13.13 -13.15 12.93
N ALA A 65 14.33 -12.62 12.70
CA ALA A 65 15.57 -13.41 12.69
C ALA A 65 15.87 -14.13 14.01
N THR A 66 15.28 -13.68 15.13
CA THR A 66 15.41 -14.35 16.44
C THR A 66 14.51 -15.60 16.59
N GLY A 67 13.61 -15.85 15.64
CA GLY A 67 12.66 -16.97 15.67
C GLY A 67 11.48 -16.78 16.66
N LYS A 68 11.28 -15.56 17.19
CA LYS A 68 10.20 -15.25 18.15
C LYS A 68 8.89 -14.86 17.48
N ILE A 69 8.95 -14.42 16.22
CA ILE A 69 7.77 -14.04 15.44
C ILE A 69 7.32 -15.24 14.60
N PRO A 70 6.10 -15.75 14.82
CA PRO A 70 5.58 -16.89 14.06
C PRO A 70 5.03 -16.48 12.70
N GLY A 71 4.88 -17.46 11.80
CA GLY A 71 4.20 -17.29 10.53
C GLY A 71 5.04 -16.61 9.45
N PHE A 72 4.35 -16.02 8.46
CA PHE A 72 4.97 -15.28 7.37
C PHE A 72 4.86 -13.78 7.60
N VAL A 73 5.97 -13.07 7.40
CA VAL A 73 6.07 -11.62 7.54
C VAL A 73 6.48 -11.00 6.21
N HIS A 74 5.79 -9.94 5.84
CA HIS A 74 6.01 -9.18 4.61
C HIS A 74 6.19 -7.71 4.99
N LEU A 75 7.40 -7.19 4.80
CA LEU A 75 7.77 -5.84 5.24
C LEU A 75 7.35 -4.77 4.24
N TYR A 76 6.89 -3.64 4.75
CA TYR A 76 6.43 -2.48 3.97
C TYR A 76 7.55 -1.44 3.72
N ALA A 77 8.77 -1.70 4.21
CA ALA A 77 9.91 -0.77 4.10
C ALA A 77 10.23 -0.41 2.64
N GLY A 78 10.26 0.88 2.36
CA GLY A 78 10.46 1.49 1.04
C GLY A 78 9.18 2.06 0.41
N GLU A 79 8.00 1.80 0.99
CA GLU A 79 6.69 2.20 0.45
C GLU A 79 5.96 3.22 1.37
N GLU A 80 6.63 3.73 2.42
CA GLU A 80 6.03 4.52 3.52
C GLU A 80 5.31 5.78 3.07
N ALA A 81 5.80 6.44 2.01
CA ALA A 81 5.19 7.66 1.49
C ALA A 81 3.80 7.39 0.90
N VAL A 82 3.55 6.18 0.37
CA VAL A 82 2.25 5.84 -0.22
C VAL A 82 1.18 5.75 0.87
N ALA A 83 1.40 4.90 1.89
CA ALA A 83 0.46 4.78 3.00
C ALA A 83 0.21 6.12 3.71
N THR A 84 1.28 6.86 3.97
CA THR A 84 1.23 8.14 4.69
C THR A 84 0.48 9.19 3.88
N GLY A 85 0.88 9.42 2.61
CA GLY A 85 0.28 10.45 1.77
C GLY A 85 -1.23 10.27 1.56
N VAL A 86 -1.68 9.02 1.49
CA VAL A 86 -3.12 8.70 1.39
C VAL A 86 -3.83 8.89 2.73
N CYS A 87 -3.30 8.29 3.80
CA CYS A 87 -4.00 8.25 5.09
C CYS A 87 -4.08 9.62 5.78
N LEU A 88 -3.23 10.58 5.42
CA LEU A 88 -3.34 11.98 5.88
C LEU A 88 -4.66 12.66 5.48
N HIS A 89 -5.34 12.18 4.43
CA HIS A 89 -6.65 12.68 4.00
C HIS A 89 -7.84 11.93 4.60
N LEU A 90 -7.58 10.87 5.36
CA LEU A 90 -8.61 9.97 5.88
C LEU A 90 -8.90 10.22 7.35
N SER A 91 -10.17 10.03 7.71
CA SER A 91 -10.67 10.01 9.08
C SER A 91 -10.96 8.58 9.54
N ASP A 92 -11.40 8.41 10.80
CA ASP A 92 -11.83 7.12 11.31
C ASP A 92 -13.16 6.62 10.68
N GLU A 93 -13.91 7.51 9.98
CA GLU A 93 -15.12 7.14 9.22
C GLU A 93 -14.79 6.51 7.87
N ASP A 94 -13.60 6.80 7.32
CA ASP A 94 -13.13 6.24 6.07
C ASP A 94 -12.61 4.82 6.28
N ARG A 95 -12.81 3.96 5.30
CA ARG A 95 -12.42 2.56 5.38
C ARG A 95 -11.24 2.27 4.46
N ILE A 96 -10.27 1.52 4.97
CA ILE A 96 -9.20 0.98 4.15
C ILE A 96 -9.18 -0.53 4.19
N SER A 97 -8.80 -1.16 3.07
CA SER A 97 -8.51 -2.58 2.97
C SER A 97 -7.10 -2.74 2.42
N SER A 98 -6.34 -3.62 3.04
CA SER A 98 -4.92 -3.76 2.80
C SER A 98 -4.55 -5.14 2.25
N THR A 99 -3.26 -5.41 2.16
CA THR A 99 -2.66 -6.62 1.61
C THR A 99 -1.95 -7.43 2.70
N HIS A 100 -1.23 -8.48 2.31
CA HIS A 100 -0.31 -9.21 3.18
C HIS A 100 0.85 -8.32 3.72
N ARG A 101 1.11 -7.16 3.09
CA ARG A 101 2.12 -6.15 3.47
C ARG A 101 1.44 -4.95 4.13
N GLY A 102 0.63 -5.24 5.17
CA GLY A 102 -0.32 -4.27 5.71
C GLY A 102 0.18 -3.37 6.83
N HIS A 103 1.39 -3.57 7.37
CA HIS A 103 1.85 -2.85 8.55
C HIS A 103 1.87 -1.34 8.35
N GLY A 104 2.42 -0.88 7.21
CA GLY A 104 2.45 0.55 6.89
C GLY A 104 1.07 1.18 6.80
N HIS A 105 0.11 0.48 6.19
CA HIS A 105 -1.28 0.95 6.09
C HIS A 105 -1.95 1.03 7.47
N CYS A 106 -1.70 0.03 8.34
CA CYS A 106 -2.22 0.02 9.70
C CYS A 106 -1.70 1.21 10.51
N ILE A 107 -0.37 1.43 10.50
CA ILE A 107 0.27 2.54 11.21
C ILE A 107 -0.21 3.88 10.67
N ALA A 108 -0.23 4.06 9.36
CA ALA A 108 -0.69 5.31 8.72
C ALA A 108 -2.16 5.60 9.02
N LYS A 109 -2.99 4.57 9.20
CA LYS A 109 -4.41 4.69 9.58
C LYS A 109 -4.62 4.92 11.08
N GLY A 110 -3.56 4.83 11.89
CA GLY A 110 -3.59 5.11 13.32
C GLY A 110 -3.91 3.89 14.21
N VAL A 111 -3.67 2.69 13.73
CA VAL A 111 -3.72 1.46 14.55
C VAL A 111 -2.61 1.51 15.60
N ASP A 112 -2.89 1.04 16.82
CA ASP A 112 -1.94 1.05 17.93
C ASP A 112 -0.69 0.20 17.63
N ILE A 113 0.47 0.86 17.57
CA ILE A 113 1.77 0.22 17.25
C ILE A 113 2.14 -0.84 18.29
N ILE A 114 1.82 -0.62 19.55
CA ILE A 114 2.12 -1.58 20.64
C ILE A 114 1.26 -2.83 20.48
N GLY A 115 -0.03 -2.65 20.21
CA GLY A 115 -0.96 -3.74 19.91
C GLY A 115 -0.60 -4.49 18.63
N MET A 116 -0.14 -3.79 17.60
CA MET A 116 0.35 -4.41 16.36
C MET A 116 1.60 -5.26 16.61
N MET A 117 2.58 -4.75 17.36
CA MET A 117 3.78 -5.51 17.71
C MET A 117 3.41 -6.77 18.51
N ALA A 118 2.52 -6.64 19.49
CA ALA A 118 2.02 -7.79 20.25
C ALA A 118 1.31 -8.82 19.37
N GLU A 119 0.53 -8.37 18.37
CA GLU A 119 -0.14 -9.25 17.43
C GLU A 119 0.84 -10.06 16.57
N ILE A 120 1.89 -9.41 16.06
CA ILE A 120 2.93 -10.06 15.24
C ILE A 120 3.71 -11.08 16.08
N PHE A 121 3.95 -10.80 17.36
CA PHE A 121 4.55 -11.77 18.29
C PHE A 121 3.58 -12.87 18.76
N GLY A 122 2.34 -12.89 18.29
CA GLY A 122 1.33 -13.87 18.65
C GLY A 122 0.86 -13.77 20.10
N LYS A 123 0.79 -12.54 20.66
CA LYS A 123 0.43 -12.30 22.06
C LYS A 123 -1.04 -11.95 22.24
N SER A 124 -1.63 -12.36 23.36
CA SER A 124 -3.05 -12.13 23.64
C SER A 124 -3.43 -10.65 23.78
N THR A 125 -2.47 -9.76 23.97
CA THR A 125 -2.66 -8.29 23.99
C THR A 125 -2.57 -7.65 22.61
N GLY A 126 -2.39 -8.46 21.56
CA GLY A 126 -2.39 -7.99 20.19
C GLY A 126 -3.78 -7.51 19.70
N THR A 127 -3.80 -6.77 18.61
CA THR A 127 -5.01 -6.20 18.02
C THR A 127 -6.07 -7.24 17.67
N GLY A 128 -5.66 -8.46 17.33
CA GLY A 128 -6.51 -9.63 17.07
C GLY A 128 -6.37 -10.73 18.13
N GLY A 129 -5.82 -10.40 19.32
CA GLY A 129 -5.57 -11.38 20.38
C GLY A 129 -4.45 -12.37 20.07
N GLY A 130 -3.52 -12.01 19.17
CA GLY A 130 -2.41 -12.86 18.76
C GLY A 130 -2.78 -14.00 17.82
N LYS A 131 -4.01 -13.98 17.24
CA LYS A 131 -4.53 -15.04 16.37
C LYS A 131 -4.30 -14.77 14.88
N GLY A 132 -4.25 -13.50 14.48
CA GLY A 132 -4.16 -13.10 13.08
C GLY A 132 -2.72 -13.01 12.59
N GLY A 133 -1.82 -12.54 13.42
CA GLY A 133 -0.43 -12.28 13.06
C GLY A 133 -0.27 -11.18 12.02
N SER A 134 0.91 -11.12 11.40
CA SER A 134 1.34 -10.06 10.48
C SER A 134 0.33 -9.75 9.37
N MET A 135 -0.26 -10.75 8.74
CA MET A 135 -1.10 -10.58 7.55
C MET A 135 -2.58 -10.34 7.84
N HIS A 136 -3.00 -10.22 9.11
CA HIS A 136 -4.42 -10.14 9.47
C HIS A 136 -4.71 -9.08 10.54
N ILE A 137 -3.84 -8.06 10.65
CA ILE A 137 -4.07 -6.94 11.56
C ILE A 137 -5.31 -6.17 11.08
N ALA A 138 -6.23 -5.90 12.00
CA ALA A 138 -7.45 -5.15 11.75
C ALA A 138 -7.78 -4.26 12.94
N ASP A 139 -8.41 -3.11 12.67
CA ASP A 139 -8.95 -2.21 13.68
C ASP A 139 -10.15 -1.45 13.06
N LEU A 140 -11.36 -1.94 13.36
CA LEU A 140 -12.57 -1.40 12.78
C LEU A 140 -12.91 0.01 13.30
N ASP A 141 -12.46 0.36 14.51
CA ASP A 141 -12.66 1.67 15.09
C ASP A 141 -11.82 2.73 14.35
N LYS A 142 -10.64 2.32 13.89
CA LYS A 142 -9.80 3.13 13.02
C LYS A 142 -10.20 3.07 11.55
N GLY A 143 -11.16 2.26 11.17
CA GLY A 143 -11.55 2.06 9.78
C GLY A 143 -10.61 1.16 8.99
N MET A 144 -9.67 0.47 9.66
CA MET A 144 -8.83 -0.56 9.04
C MET A 144 -9.60 -1.88 8.99
N LEU A 145 -10.15 -2.25 7.82
CA LEU A 145 -10.96 -3.47 7.64
C LEU A 145 -10.13 -4.75 7.73
N GLY A 146 -8.83 -4.65 7.52
CA GLY A 146 -7.87 -5.72 7.71
C GLY A 146 -6.77 -5.76 6.65
N ALA A 147 -5.61 -6.21 7.10
CA ALA A 147 -4.60 -6.82 6.25
C ALA A 147 -5.15 -8.17 5.75
N ASN A 148 -4.73 -8.61 4.56
CA ASN A 148 -5.31 -9.80 3.94
C ASN A 148 -4.28 -10.57 3.11
N GLY A 149 -4.09 -11.84 3.42
CA GLY A 149 -3.22 -12.74 2.66
C GLY A 149 -3.79 -13.16 1.29
N ILE A 150 -5.10 -12.95 1.05
CA ILE A 150 -5.73 -13.32 -0.23
C ILE A 150 -5.56 -12.18 -1.22
N VAL A 151 -4.76 -12.42 -2.25
CA VAL A 151 -4.42 -11.43 -3.27
C VAL A 151 -5.66 -10.95 -4.04
N GLY A 152 -5.92 -9.63 -3.99
CA GLY A 152 -7.06 -9.02 -4.66
C GLY A 152 -8.38 -9.02 -3.87
N ALA A 153 -8.45 -9.68 -2.72
CA ALA A 153 -9.70 -9.77 -1.94
C ALA A 153 -10.15 -8.41 -1.35
N GLY A 154 -9.25 -7.45 -1.23
CA GLY A 154 -9.59 -6.10 -0.74
C GLY A 154 -10.60 -5.36 -1.61
N GLY A 155 -10.60 -5.61 -2.93
CA GLY A 155 -11.48 -4.93 -3.88
C GLY A 155 -12.97 -5.04 -3.54
N PRO A 156 -13.55 -6.24 -3.47
CA PRO A 156 -14.97 -6.40 -3.12
C PRO A 156 -15.28 -5.95 -1.69
N LEU A 157 -14.35 -6.13 -0.74
CA LEU A 157 -14.54 -5.66 0.64
C LEU A 157 -14.72 -4.15 0.70
N ILE A 158 -13.86 -3.41 0.01
CA ILE A 158 -13.94 -1.94 0.03
C ILE A 158 -15.15 -1.42 -0.74
N CYS A 159 -15.56 -2.09 -1.83
CA CYS A 159 -16.81 -1.76 -2.52
C CYS A 159 -18.01 -1.92 -1.59
N GLY A 160 -18.04 -2.98 -0.77
CA GLY A 160 -19.09 -3.18 0.24
C GLY A 160 -19.11 -2.06 1.30
N ALA A 161 -17.94 -1.65 1.80
CA ALA A 161 -17.82 -0.56 2.77
C ALA A 161 -18.27 0.79 2.17
N ALA A 162 -17.85 1.10 0.95
CA ALA A 162 -18.23 2.32 0.24
C ALA A 162 -19.74 2.33 -0.09
N LEU A 163 -20.30 1.18 -0.45
CA LEU A 163 -21.73 1.01 -0.65
C LEU A 163 -22.51 1.28 0.65
N ALA A 164 -22.03 0.74 1.77
CA ALA A 164 -22.61 1.00 3.08
C ALA A 164 -22.57 2.48 3.46
N ALA A 165 -21.45 3.18 3.21
CA ALA A 165 -21.35 4.63 3.43
C ALA A 165 -22.37 5.39 2.58
N LYS A 166 -22.48 5.04 1.31
CA LYS A 166 -23.44 5.65 0.37
C LYS A 166 -24.90 5.44 0.83
N PHE A 167 -25.27 4.22 1.23
CA PHE A 167 -26.62 3.93 1.74
C PHE A 167 -26.94 4.64 3.06
N LYS A 168 -25.96 4.79 3.93
CA LYS A 168 -26.10 5.52 5.21
C LYS A 168 -26.05 7.03 5.04
N GLY A 169 -25.71 7.53 3.85
CA GLY A 169 -25.59 8.97 3.58
C GLY A 169 -24.43 9.62 4.33
N THR A 170 -23.38 8.86 4.64
CA THR A 170 -22.14 9.42 5.22
C THR A 170 -21.19 9.87 4.11
N ASN A 171 -20.21 10.73 4.46
CA ASN A 171 -19.16 11.16 3.53
C ASN A 171 -17.95 10.23 3.51
N GLY A 172 -18.06 9.02 4.07
CA GLY A 172 -16.98 8.05 4.13
C GLY A 172 -16.57 7.56 2.75
N VAL A 173 -15.26 7.43 2.52
CA VAL A 173 -14.68 6.84 1.32
C VAL A 173 -14.04 5.50 1.66
N GLY A 174 -13.89 4.66 0.63
CA GLY A 174 -13.14 3.42 0.71
C GLY A 174 -11.83 3.52 -0.07
N VAL A 175 -10.72 3.08 0.53
CA VAL A 175 -9.43 2.93 -0.17
C VAL A 175 -9.01 1.46 -0.11
N VAL A 176 -8.77 0.85 -1.27
CA VAL A 176 -8.15 -0.47 -1.35
C VAL A 176 -6.73 -0.35 -1.85
N PHE A 177 -5.79 -0.83 -1.05
CA PHE A 177 -4.39 -0.97 -1.46
C PHE A 177 -4.19 -2.35 -2.09
N PHE A 178 -3.44 -2.41 -3.19
CA PHE A 178 -3.10 -3.67 -3.85
C PHE A 178 -1.82 -3.53 -4.67
N GLY A 179 -1.06 -4.61 -4.79
CA GLY A 179 0.19 -4.63 -5.56
C GLY A 179 -0.02 -4.81 -7.06
N ASP A 180 1.06 -4.69 -7.82
CA ASP A 180 1.11 -4.89 -9.27
C ASP A 180 0.61 -6.29 -9.68
N GLY A 181 0.97 -7.34 -8.93
CA GLY A 181 0.44 -8.69 -9.15
C GLY A 181 -1.07 -8.78 -8.96
N ALA A 182 -1.59 -8.17 -7.89
CA ALA A 182 -3.02 -8.16 -7.58
C ALA A 182 -3.85 -7.41 -8.62
N SER A 183 -3.25 -6.47 -9.35
CA SER A 183 -3.92 -5.75 -10.43
C SER A 183 -4.45 -6.66 -11.54
N ASN A 184 -3.97 -7.92 -11.61
CA ASN A 184 -4.41 -8.93 -12.56
C ASN A 184 -5.48 -9.89 -12.00
N GLN A 185 -5.84 -9.77 -10.72
CA GLN A 185 -6.89 -10.60 -10.14
C GLN A 185 -8.28 -10.16 -10.62
N GLY A 186 -9.10 -11.14 -10.99
CA GLY A 186 -10.48 -10.88 -11.45
C GLY A 186 -11.27 -10.05 -10.44
N THR A 187 -11.10 -10.32 -9.15
CA THR A 187 -11.79 -9.59 -8.06
C THR A 187 -11.50 -8.08 -8.05
N ILE A 188 -10.27 -7.66 -8.39
CA ILE A 188 -9.95 -6.22 -8.52
C ILE A 188 -10.64 -5.63 -9.76
N LEU A 189 -10.55 -6.32 -10.90
CA LEU A 189 -11.15 -5.85 -12.16
C LEU A 189 -12.68 -5.76 -12.08
N GLU A 190 -13.31 -6.78 -11.49
CA GLU A 190 -14.76 -6.81 -11.24
C GLU A 190 -15.19 -5.69 -10.27
N SER A 191 -14.37 -5.44 -9.22
CA SER A 191 -14.62 -4.37 -8.25
C SER A 191 -14.53 -3.00 -8.89
N MET A 192 -13.56 -2.74 -9.78
CA MET A 192 -13.47 -1.48 -10.52
C MET A 192 -14.70 -1.26 -11.39
N ASN A 193 -15.14 -2.29 -12.11
CA ASN A 193 -16.35 -2.21 -12.91
C ASN A 193 -17.59 -1.90 -12.04
N LEU A 194 -17.76 -2.64 -10.94
CA LEU A 194 -18.88 -2.47 -10.00
C LEU A 194 -18.89 -1.07 -9.37
N ALA A 195 -17.73 -0.62 -8.90
CA ALA A 195 -17.59 0.69 -8.26
C ALA A 195 -17.96 1.83 -9.21
N ASN A 196 -17.54 1.75 -10.48
CA ASN A 196 -17.89 2.76 -11.45
C ASN A 196 -19.38 2.73 -11.82
N MET A 197 -19.94 1.53 -12.08
CA MET A 197 -21.36 1.35 -12.40
C MET A 197 -22.29 1.88 -11.30
N TRP A 198 -21.89 1.74 -10.05
CA TRP A 198 -22.69 2.20 -8.90
C TRP A 198 -22.23 3.55 -8.37
N ASN A 199 -21.25 4.19 -9.01
CA ASN A 199 -20.68 5.46 -8.60
C ASN A 199 -20.31 5.46 -7.11
N LEU A 200 -19.53 4.45 -6.70
CA LEU A 200 -19.09 4.29 -5.32
C LEU A 200 -17.90 5.21 -5.01
N PRO A 201 -17.82 5.77 -3.79
CA PRO A 201 -16.67 6.57 -3.34
C PRO A 201 -15.46 5.66 -3.01
N VAL A 202 -14.81 5.13 -4.03
CA VAL A 202 -13.69 4.19 -3.87
C VAL A 202 -12.44 4.72 -4.57
N ILE A 203 -11.31 4.62 -3.89
CA ILE A 203 -9.99 4.79 -4.46
C ILE A 203 -9.34 3.40 -4.58
N PHE A 204 -9.04 2.99 -5.81
CA PHE A 204 -8.24 1.81 -6.11
C PHE A 204 -6.78 2.23 -6.19
N LEU A 205 -5.99 1.91 -5.17
CA LEU A 205 -4.60 2.32 -5.08
C LEU A 205 -3.67 1.14 -5.37
N ALA A 206 -2.99 1.23 -6.51
CA ALA A 206 -2.00 0.25 -6.94
C ALA A 206 -0.61 0.65 -6.45
N GLU A 207 -0.01 -0.13 -5.55
CA GLU A 207 1.38 -0.03 -5.13
C GLU A 207 2.24 -0.83 -6.11
N ASN A 208 2.72 -0.15 -7.14
CA ASN A 208 3.59 -0.76 -8.14
C ASN A 208 5.04 -0.72 -7.66
N ASN A 209 5.44 -1.73 -6.89
CA ASN A 209 6.81 -1.88 -6.40
C ASN A 209 7.73 -2.68 -7.33
N GLY A 210 7.26 -2.97 -8.55
CA GLY A 210 8.02 -3.58 -9.63
C GLY A 210 8.01 -5.10 -9.66
N TYR A 211 7.54 -5.78 -8.60
CA TYR A 211 7.59 -7.24 -8.50
C TYR A 211 6.36 -7.85 -7.83
N ALA A 212 5.63 -8.66 -8.58
CA ALA A 212 4.65 -9.58 -8.03
C ALA A 212 5.39 -10.85 -7.53
N GLU A 213 5.69 -10.90 -6.24
CA GLU A 213 6.63 -11.86 -5.65
C GLU A 213 7.99 -11.80 -6.35
N SER A 214 8.31 -12.74 -7.22
CA SER A 214 9.54 -12.81 -8.02
C SER A 214 9.33 -12.37 -9.49
N THR A 215 8.07 -12.15 -9.92
CA THR A 215 7.75 -11.79 -11.30
C THR A 215 7.78 -10.29 -11.51
N GLY A 216 8.71 -9.80 -12.33
CA GLY A 216 8.81 -8.37 -12.67
C GLY A 216 7.55 -7.84 -13.35
N VAL A 217 7.12 -6.63 -13.02
CA VAL A 217 5.88 -6.00 -13.50
C VAL A 217 5.75 -6.03 -15.03
N LYS A 218 6.84 -5.84 -15.77
CA LYS A 218 6.87 -5.89 -17.24
C LYS A 218 6.43 -7.22 -17.86
N TYR A 219 6.40 -8.30 -17.06
CA TYR A 219 5.98 -9.62 -17.52
C TYR A 219 4.52 -9.91 -17.17
N ASN A 220 3.91 -9.14 -16.28
CA ASN A 220 2.55 -9.37 -15.83
C ASN A 220 1.58 -8.22 -16.13
N VAL A 221 2.08 -7.02 -16.45
CA VAL A 221 1.27 -5.84 -16.82
C VAL A 221 1.64 -5.43 -18.24
N PRO A 222 0.74 -5.59 -19.22
CA PRO A 222 1.03 -5.31 -20.64
C PRO A 222 0.99 -3.81 -21.00
N THR A 223 0.34 -2.98 -20.17
CA THR A 223 0.28 -1.52 -20.33
C THR A 223 1.48 -0.85 -19.69
N PRO A 224 1.91 0.35 -20.14
CA PRO A 224 2.98 1.11 -19.53
C PRO A 224 2.75 1.40 -18.04
N ASN A 225 1.49 1.63 -17.66
CA ASN A 225 1.06 1.85 -16.29
C ASN A 225 -0.14 0.95 -15.96
N ILE A 226 -0.28 0.58 -14.69
CA ILE A 226 -1.50 -0.09 -14.19
C ILE A 226 -2.69 0.86 -14.33
N ALA A 227 -2.47 2.16 -14.07
CA ALA A 227 -3.48 3.20 -14.16
C ALA A 227 -4.12 3.33 -15.57
N ASP A 228 -3.43 2.92 -16.63
CA ASP A 228 -3.97 2.95 -18.01
C ASP A 228 -5.22 2.06 -18.17
N ARG A 229 -5.38 1.06 -17.28
CA ARG A 229 -6.55 0.16 -17.28
C ARG A 229 -7.84 0.87 -16.87
N ALA A 230 -7.75 1.98 -16.14
CA ALA A 230 -8.89 2.76 -15.65
C ALA A 230 -9.83 3.19 -16.79
N ALA A 231 -9.28 3.53 -17.95
CA ALA A 231 -10.05 3.92 -19.14
C ALA A 231 -11.03 2.84 -19.59
N GLY A 232 -10.66 1.55 -19.46
CA GLY A 232 -11.53 0.42 -19.78
C GLY A 232 -12.74 0.27 -18.86
N PHE A 233 -12.68 0.89 -17.68
CA PHE A 233 -13.77 0.91 -16.68
C PHE A 233 -14.46 2.27 -16.60
N GLY A 234 -14.10 3.24 -17.44
CA GLY A 234 -14.72 4.55 -17.50
C GLY A 234 -14.41 5.45 -16.28
N MET A 235 -13.29 5.21 -15.58
CA MET A 235 -12.85 6.01 -14.44
C MET A 235 -11.51 6.69 -14.70
N PRO A 236 -11.15 7.75 -13.96
CA PRO A 236 -9.82 8.35 -14.04
C PRO A 236 -8.72 7.38 -13.60
N GLY A 237 -7.59 7.41 -14.33
CA GLY A 237 -6.35 6.74 -13.96
C GLY A 237 -5.24 7.75 -13.79
N VAL A 238 -4.54 7.71 -12.66
CA VAL A 238 -3.45 8.64 -12.30
C VAL A 238 -2.23 7.85 -11.89
N THR A 239 -1.05 8.23 -12.40
CA THR A 239 0.23 7.60 -12.02
C THR A 239 1.14 8.66 -11.39
N VAL A 240 1.70 8.34 -10.22
CA VAL A 240 2.62 9.22 -9.48
C VAL A 240 3.88 8.48 -9.02
N ASP A 241 4.92 9.24 -8.68
CA ASP A 241 6.07 8.73 -7.96
C ASP A 241 5.68 8.44 -6.50
N GLY A 242 5.56 7.16 -6.16
CA GLY A 242 5.23 6.69 -4.82
C GLY A 242 6.33 6.86 -3.79
N ASN A 243 7.54 7.28 -4.20
CA ASN A 243 8.62 7.62 -3.27
C ASN A 243 8.55 9.09 -2.83
N ASP A 244 7.74 9.91 -3.50
CA ASP A 244 7.54 11.32 -3.20
C ASP A 244 6.23 11.53 -2.43
N LEU A 245 6.32 11.77 -1.12
CA LEU A 245 5.16 12.03 -0.26
C LEU A 245 4.26 13.14 -0.81
N PHE A 246 4.83 14.21 -1.34
CA PHE A 246 4.06 15.37 -1.81
C PHE A 246 3.23 15.01 -3.03
N ALA A 247 3.80 14.27 -3.98
CA ALA A 247 3.09 13.81 -5.17
C ALA A 247 1.95 12.82 -4.81
N VAL A 248 2.20 11.92 -3.86
CA VAL A 248 1.17 10.99 -3.37
C VAL A 248 0.07 11.75 -2.64
N TYR A 249 0.42 12.67 -1.74
CA TYR A 249 -0.53 13.46 -0.97
C TYR A 249 -1.48 14.23 -1.88
N GLU A 250 -0.95 14.94 -2.86
CA GLU A 250 -1.74 15.74 -3.80
C GLU A 250 -2.69 14.86 -4.62
N ALA A 251 -2.19 13.81 -5.27
CA ALA A 251 -3.01 12.93 -6.10
C ALA A 251 -4.06 12.18 -5.29
N ALA A 252 -3.72 11.73 -4.09
CA ALA A 252 -4.68 11.07 -3.19
C ALA A 252 -5.75 12.06 -2.72
N GLY A 253 -5.36 13.28 -2.35
CA GLY A 253 -6.29 14.33 -1.95
C GLY A 253 -7.33 14.62 -3.02
N GLU A 254 -6.93 14.78 -4.27
CA GLU A 254 -7.83 15.00 -5.40
C GLU A 254 -8.76 13.80 -5.63
N ALA A 255 -8.23 12.58 -5.61
CA ALA A 255 -9.02 11.36 -5.78
C ALA A 255 -10.08 11.20 -4.66
N ILE A 256 -9.68 11.46 -3.40
CA ILE A 256 -10.56 11.37 -2.23
C ILE A 256 -11.62 12.48 -2.28
N ARG A 257 -11.22 13.73 -2.59
CA ARG A 257 -12.17 14.85 -2.75
C ARG A 257 -13.19 14.54 -3.82
N ARG A 258 -12.76 14.09 -4.99
CA ARG A 258 -13.63 13.67 -6.10
C ARG A 258 -14.64 12.60 -5.67
N ALA A 259 -14.17 11.56 -4.96
CA ALA A 259 -15.01 10.48 -4.47
C ALA A 259 -16.08 10.99 -3.47
N ARG A 260 -15.70 11.88 -2.53
CA ARG A 260 -16.64 12.49 -1.54
C ARG A 260 -17.70 13.38 -2.21
N GLU A 261 -17.33 14.07 -3.28
CA GLU A 261 -18.22 14.93 -4.06
C GLU A 261 -19.13 14.14 -5.03
N GLY A 262 -19.08 12.81 -4.99
CA GLY A 262 -19.92 11.96 -5.85
C GLY A 262 -19.37 11.80 -7.27
N GLY A 263 -18.09 12.13 -7.51
CA GLY A 263 -17.42 11.95 -8.80
C GLY A 263 -17.05 10.50 -9.13
N GLY A 264 -17.33 9.55 -8.22
CA GLY A 264 -17.06 8.12 -8.41
C GLY A 264 -15.62 7.71 -8.15
N PRO A 265 -15.24 6.46 -8.52
CA PRO A 265 -13.95 5.88 -8.20
C PRO A 265 -12.79 6.46 -9.03
N THR A 266 -11.57 6.29 -8.52
CA THR A 266 -10.32 6.63 -9.22
C THR A 266 -9.35 5.46 -9.06
N LEU A 267 -8.59 5.12 -10.11
CA LEU A 267 -7.43 4.23 -10.04
C LEU A 267 -6.16 5.07 -9.92
N LEU A 268 -5.53 5.03 -8.76
CA LEU A 268 -4.27 5.72 -8.48
C LEU A 268 -3.13 4.70 -8.44
N GLU A 269 -2.13 4.85 -9.29
CA GLU A 269 -0.92 4.05 -9.28
C GLU A 269 0.23 4.83 -8.67
N CYS A 270 0.80 4.31 -7.59
CA CYS A 270 2.01 4.80 -6.95
C CYS A 270 3.19 3.90 -7.32
N LYS A 271 4.15 4.40 -8.12
CA LYS A 271 5.38 3.68 -8.43
C LYS A 271 6.35 3.80 -7.27
N THR A 272 6.64 2.69 -6.62
CA THR A 272 7.44 2.64 -5.39
C THR A 272 8.46 1.52 -5.42
N ASN A 273 9.14 1.25 -4.30
CA ASN A 273 10.20 0.26 -4.22
C ASN A 273 10.14 -0.52 -2.92
N ARG A 274 10.13 -1.84 -3.03
CA ARG A 274 10.24 -2.74 -1.89
C ARG A 274 11.70 -2.99 -1.55
N PHE A 275 12.15 -2.63 -0.34
CA PHE A 275 13.55 -2.76 0.07
C PHE A 275 13.95 -4.17 0.49
N TYR A 276 13.01 -4.97 0.95
CA TYR A 276 13.20 -6.36 1.34
C TYR A 276 12.68 -7.34 0.29
N GLY A 277 12.84 -8.62 0.52
CA GLY A 277 12.23 -9.67 -0.28
C GLY A 277 10.69 -9.62 -0.25
N HIS A 278 10.07 -10.53 -0.98
CA HIS A 278 8.60 -10.62 -0.94
C HIS A 278 8.11 -10.92 0.48
N PHE A 279 8.79 -11.83 1.15
CA PHE A 279 8.58 -12.16 2.57
C PHE A 279 9.93 -12.30 3.27
N GLU A 280 9.94 -12.36 4.60
CA GLU A 280 11.15 -12.64 5.37
C GLU A 280 11.65 -14.07 5.10
N GLY A 281 12.89 -14.17 4.60
CA GLY A 281 13.48 -15.42 4.10
C GLY A 281 13.56 -15.54 2.58
N ASP A 282 13.01 -14.57 1.83
CA ASP A 282 13.17 -14.49 0.37
C ASP A 282 14.62 -14.07 0.01
N ALA A 283 15.31 -14.93 -0.76
CA ALA A 283 16.70 -14.72 -1.16
C ALA A 283 16.89 -13.63 -2.22
N MET A 284 15.82 -13.06 -2.78
CA MET A 284 15.81 -11.97 -3.78
C MET A 284 16.67 -12.23 -5.03
N THR A 285 16.82 -13.48 -5.44
CA THR A 285 17.66 -13.87 -6.61
C THR A 285 17.15 -13.33 -7.94
N TYR A 286 15.93 -12.83 -7.99
CA TYR A 286 15.29 -12.19 -9.15
C TYR A 286 15.63 -10.71 -9.30
N LYS A 287 16.14 -10.06 -8.24
CA LYS A 287 16.60 -8.66 -8.29
C LYS A 287 18.02 -8.58 -8.88
N ALA A 288 18.28 -7.52 -9.63
CA ALA A 288 19.60 -7.29 -10.18
C ALA A 288 20.64 -7.01 -9.05
N PRO A 289 21.92 -7.40 -9.24
CA PRO A 289 22.96 -7.07 -8.28
C PRO A 289 23.02 -5.56 -7.98
N GLY A 290 22.95 -5.19 -6.70
CA GLY A 290 23.00 -3.80 -6.25
C GLY A 290 21.69 -3.01 -6.43
N GLU A 291 20.61 -3.63 -6.92
CA GLU A 291 19.33 -2.96 -7.13
C GLU A 291 18.77 -2.38 -5.82
N VAL A 292 18.67 -3.17 -4.76
CA VAL A 292 18.15 -2.72 -3.46
C VAL A 292 19.03 -1.61 -2.88
N LYS A 293 20.36 -1.72 -3.01
CA LYS A 293 21.27 -0.66 -2.53
C LYS A 293 20.97 0.66 -3.24
N ARG A 294 20.86 0.63 -4.56
CA ARG A 294 20.51 1.83 -5.35
C ARG A 294 19.13 2.39 -4.97
N GLN A 295 18.12 1.51 -4.80
CA GLN A 295 16.79 1.92 -4.36
C GLN A 295 16.82 2.62 -2.99
N ARG A 296 17.57 2.10 -2.02
CA ARG A 296 17.76 2.72 -0.69
C ARG A 296 18.58 4.03 -0.76
N GLU A 297 19.41 4.22 -1.76
CA GLU A 297 20.20 5.45 -1.95
C GLU A 297 19.40 6.54 -2.67
N GLU A 298 18.69 6.20 -3.74
CA GLU A 298 18.07 7.14 -4.68
C GLU A 298 16.56 7.31 -4.51
N CYS A 299 15.85 6.27 -4.00
CA CYS A 299 14.39 6.22 -3.94
C CYS A 299 13.83 6.16 -2.50
N ASP A 300 14.65 6.40 -1.47
CA ASP A 300 14.20 6.40 -0.09
C ASP A 300 13.32 7.62 0.19
N CYS A 301 12.03 7.38 0.43
CA CYS A 301 11.05 8.45 0.62
C CYS A 301 11.34 9.34 1.84
N LEU A 302 11.93 8.81 2.92
CA LEU A 302 12.37 9.61 4.07
C LEU A 302 13.49 10.58 3.70
N LYS A 303 14.45 10.15 2.89
CA LYS A 303 15.53 11.01 2.39
C LYS A 303 15.00 12.07 1.42
N ILE A 304 14.10 11.67 0.51
CA ILE A 304 13.47 12.59 -0.46
C ILE A 304 12.67 13.64 0.29
N PHE A 305 11.84 13.24 1.26
CA PHE A 305 11.09 14.18 2.10
C PHE A 305 12.00 15.14 2.85
N THR A 306 13.01 14.61 3.56
CA THR A 306 13.95 15.42 4.34
C THR A 306 14.65 16.46 3.45
N ALA A 307 15.16 16.02 2.30
CA ALA A 307 15.84 16.92 1.37
C ALA A 307 14.91 18.03 0.85
N LYS A 308 13.70 17.70 0.43
CA LYS A 308 12.72 18.67 -0.09
C LYS A 308 12.23 19.63 0.99
N ALA A 309 11.80 19.12 2.13
CA ALA A 309 11.20 19.92 3.19
C ALA A 309 12.21 20.85 3.89
N THR A 310 13.46 20.39 4.08
CA THR A 310 14.52 21.25 4.65
C THR A 310 15.04 22.27 3.67
N ALA A 311 15.22 21.92 2.38
CA ALA A 311 15.62 22.88 1.36
C ALA A 311 14.60 24.00 1.16
N ALA A 312 13.31 23.69 1.32
CA ALA A 312 12.23 24.69 1.29
C ALA A 312 12.07 25.48 2.61
N GLY A 313 12.84 25.17 3.65
CA GLY A 313 12.76 25.84 4.96
C GLY A 313 11.47 25.53 5.74
N LEU A 314 10.74 24.49 5.38
CA LEU A 314 9.45 24.12 5.99
C LEU A 314 9.64 23.40 7.33
N VAL A 315 10.70 22.59 7.46
CA VAL A 315 11.11 21.88 8.68
C VAL A 315 12.62 22.00 8.86
N THR A 316 13.10 21.76 10.07
CA THR A 316 14.52 21.75 10.40
C THR A 316 15.03 20.34 10.67
N ALA A 317 16.32 20.09 10.45
CA ALA A 317 16.94 18.81 10.75
C ALA A 317 16.79 18.43 12.25
N ALA A 318 16.86 19.41 13.15
CA ALA A 318 16.72 19.18 14.60
C ALA A 318 15.31 18.69 14.98
N GLU A 319 14.26 19.18 14.31
CA GLU A 319 12.89 18.72 14.53
C GLU A 319 12.70 17.26 14.05
N LEU A 320 13.28 16.93 12.90
CA LEU A 320 13.23 15.56 12.38
C LEU A 320 14.02 14.59 13.29
N GLU A 321 15.21 15.00 13.77
CA GLU A 321 16.02 14.19 14.71
C GLU A 321 15.30 13.96 16.03
N ALA A 322 14.53 14.95 16.53
CA ALA A 322 13.72 14.76 17.74
C ALA A 322 12.65 13.67 17.51
N ILE A 323 11.97 13.67 16.37
CA ILE A 323 11.01 12.65 15.99
C ILE A 323 11.69 11.28 15.87
N ASP A 324 12.88 11.19 15.29
CA ASP A 324 13.64 9.95 15.16
C ASP A 324 13.89 9.30 16.53
N LYS A 325 14.28 10.09 17.53
CA LYS A 325 14.53 9.61 18.90
C LYS A 325 13.25 9.12 19.60
N GLU A 326 12.15 9.88 19.42
CA GLU A 326 10.86 9.50 20.01
C GLU A 326 10.32 8.20 19.40
N VAL A 327 10.41 8.07 18.08
CA VAL A 327 9.95 6.88 17.35
C VAL A 327 10.80 5.65 17.72
N ALA A 328 12.12 5.80 17.79
CA ALA A 328 12.98 4.70 18.23
C ALA A 328 12.60 4.21 19.62
N ALA A 329 12.36 5.13 20.57
CA ALA A 329 11.92 4.77 21.93
C ALA A 329 10.55 4.07 21.94
N LEU A 330 9.60 4.52 21.10
CA LEU A 330 8.28 3.89 20.97
C LEU A 330 8.40 2.44 20.46
N ILE A 331 9.24 2.20 19.47
CA ILE A 331 9.43 0.86 18.90
C ILE A 331 10.13 -0.07 19.91
N ASP A 332 11.13 0.44 20.66
CA ASP A 332 11.75 -0.33 21.76
C ASP A 332 10.73 -0.70 22.83
N GLU A 333 9.86 0.22 23.22
CA GLU A 333 8.78 -0.02 24.16
C GLU A 333 7.80 -1.08 23.64
N ALA A 334 7.41 -0.98 22.35
CA ALA A 334 6.49 -1.93 21.71
C ALA A 334 7.03 -3.36 21.76
N VAL A 335 8.31 -3.55 21.43
CA VAL A 335 8.96 -4.87 21.51
C VAL A 335 9.03 -5.36 22.94
N ALA A 336 9.44 -4.51 23.88
CA ALA A 336 9.53 -4.89 25.29
C ALA A 336 8.18 -5.34 25.86
N LYS A 337 7.10 -4.62 25.53
CA LYS A 337 5.72 -4.96 25.92
C LYS A 337 5.24 -6.24 25.25
N ALA A 338 5.51 -6.42 23.97
CA ALA A 338 5.15 -7.65 23.25
C ALA A 338 5.85 -8.88 23.85
N LEU A 339 7.14 -8.79 24.18
CA LEU A 339 7.88 -9.88 24.79
C LEU A 339 7.38 -10.24 26.21
N ALA A 340 6.94 -9.25 26.97
CA ALA A 340 6.40 -9.44 28.32
C ALA A 340 4.94 -9.91 28.34
N ALA A 341 4.21 -9.75 27.25
CA ALA A 341 2.80 -10.08 27.15
C ALA A 341 2.55 -11.59 27.17
N PRO A 342 1.40 -12.06 27.72
CA PRO A 342 1.05 -13.47 27.75
C PRO A 342 0.72 -14.01 26.37
N ASN A 343 0.92 -15.30 26.18
CA ASN A 343 0.42 -16.01 24.99
C ASN A 343 -1.08 -16.26 25.10
N PRO A 344 -1.81 -16.37 23.99
CA PRO A 344 -3.18 -16.87 23.97
C PRO A 344 -3.26 -18.28 24.59
N THR A 345 -4.41 -18.61 25.16
CA THR A 345 -4.71 -19.92 25.76
C THR A 345 -5.72 -20.69 24.89
N GLU A 346 -5.98 -21.96 25.22
CA GLU A 346 -7.03 -22.74 24.55
C GLU A 346 -8.42 -22.09 24.68
N ALA A 347 -8.67 -21.38 25.79
CA ALA A 347 -9.93 -20.67 26.00
C ALA A 347 -10.15 -19.53 24.97
N ASP A 348 -9.05 -18.96 24.45
CA ASP A 348 -9.10 -17.88 23.47
C ASP A 348 -9.43 -18.38 22.04
N LEU A 349 -9.29 -19.67 21.78
CA LEU A 349 -9.42 -20.25 20.44
C LEU A 349 -10.77 -19.93 19.78
N LEU A 350 -11.86 -20.03 20.54
CA LEU A 350 -13.22 -19.80 20.05
C LEU A 350 -13.79 -18.42 20.39
N THR A 351 -13.00 -17.55 21.04
CA THR A 351 -13.46 -16.19 21.34
C THR A 351 -13.34 -15.28 20.13
N ASN A 352 -14.19 -14.26 20.06
CA ASN A 352 -14.15 -13.20 19.01
C ASN A 352 -14.27 -13.75 17.57
N VAL A 353 -14.95 -14.90 17.37
CA VAL A 353 -15.27 -15.45 16.05
C VAL A 353 -16.55 -14.81 15.51
N TYR A 354 -17.53 -14.58 16.38
CA TYR A 354 -18.80 -13.94 16.08
C TYR A 354 -19.05 -12.75 17.02
N VAL A 355 -19.91 -11.83 16.61
CA VAL A 355 -20.31 -10.66 17.42
C VAL A 355 -21.11 -11.10 18.67
N SER A 356 -21.83 -12.20 18.55
CA SER A 356 -22.61 -12.82 19.65
C SER A 356 -22.59 -14.31 19.53
N TYR A 357 -22.70 -15.02 20.66
CA TYR A 357 -22.77 -16.47 20.77
C TYR A 357 -24.14 -16.87 21.35
#